data_7f001d45255a46716d090e7a3cc60582
#
_entry.id   7f001d45255a46716d090e7a3cc60582
#
_cell.length_a   1.000
_cell.length_b   1.000
_cell.length_c   1.000
_cell.angle_alpha   90.00
_cell.angle_beta   90.00
_cell.angle_gamma   90.00
#
_symmetry.space_group_name_H-M   'P 1'
#
loop_
_entity.id
_entity.type
_entity.pdbx_description
1 polymer ?
#
loop_
_entity_poly.entity_id
_entity_poly.type
_entity_poly.pdbx_seq_one_letter_code
_entity_poly.pdbx_strand_id
1 'polypeptide(L)'
;MDAAIALMAKPFIEGLVKDVVIPKVTNFCSSLKQGFMVDYVPKSEHFREYLFRSYKSYSVINTLVQNNSMMELKEIYVPLTLRSVNSAYPKDSITIDGFPMDFFATNHHVLITDMAGMGKSTKTKRMFLDVVDSKYGIPIYIELRRLGVEHDIV
;
A
#
# COMPACT_ATOMS: atom_id res chain seq x y z
N MET A 1 22.17 -11.52 -6.64
CA MET A 1 21.89 -10.43 -5.67
C MET A 1 23.09 -10.42 -4.74
N ASP A 2 23.90 -9.36 -4.81
CA ASP A 2 25.19 -9.32 -4.13
C ASP A 2 25.02 -9.39 -2.61
N ALA A 3 25.79 -10.24 -1.95
CA ALA A 3 25.81 -10.43 -0.50
C ALA A 3 26.04 -9.11 0.28
N ALA A 4 26.77 -8.17 -0.31
CA ALA A 4 27.02 -6.85 0.25
C ALA A 4 25.74 -5.98 0.33
N ILE A 5 24.86 -6.03 -0.69
CA ILE A 5 23.57 -5.29 -0.70
C ILE A 5 22.63 -5.88 0.35
N ALA A 6 22.60 -7.20 0.48
CA ALA A 6 21.78 -7.87 1.51
C ALA A 6 22.26 -7.52 2.94
N LEU A 7 23.55 -7.35 3.14
CA LEU A 7 24.13 -7.01 4.45
C LEU A 7 23.81 -5.56 4.86
N MET A 8 23.82 -4.61 3.92
CA MET A 8 23.47 -3.21 4.18
C MET A 8 21.95 -2.99 4.32
N ALA A 9 21.14 -3.79 3.63
CA ALA A 9 19.69 -3.70 3.67
C ALA A 9 19.09 -4.16 5.00
N LYS A 10 19.72 -5.11 5.66
CA LYS A 10 19.22 -5.71 6.91
C LYS A 10 19.02 -4.71 8.04
N PRO A 11 20.00 -3.86 8.43
CA PRO A 11 19.81 -2.88 9.49
C PRO A 11 18.76 -1.81 9.14
N PHE A 12 18.65 -1.42 7.87
CA PHE A 12 17.61 -0.50 7.41
C PHE A 12 16.21 -1.10 7.59
N ILE A 13 16.03 -2.36 7.18
CA ILE A 13 14.74 -3.05 7.33
C ILE A 13 14.40 -3.26 8.81
N GLU A 14 15.37 -3.63 9.64
CA GLU A 14 15.17 -3.82 11.08
C GLU A 14 14.77 -2.51 11.78
N GLY A 15 15.44 -1.39 11.46
CA GLY A 15 15.07 -0.06 11.93
C GLY A 15 13.67 0.33 11.49
N LEU A 16 13.37 0.24 10.20
CA LEU A 16 12.05 0.54 9.65
C LEU A 16 10.94 -0.31 10.32
N VAL A 17 11.20 -1.59 10.50
CA VAL A 17 10.22 -2.49 11.15
C VAL A 17 9.95 -2.04 12.58
N LYS A 18 10.98 -1.73 13.35
CA LYS A 18 10.86 -1.33 14.76
C LYS A 18 10.22 0.05 14.92
N ASP A 19 10.66 1.02 14.12
CA ASP A 19 10.34 2.43 14.35
C ASP A 19 9.08 2.86 13.59
N VAL A 20 8.73 2.19 12.49
CA VAL A 20 7.60 2.55 11.64
C VAL A 20 6.53 1.46 11.60
N VAL A 21 6.88 0.25 11.17
CA VAL A 21 5.87 -0.80 10.87
C VAL A 21 5.13 -1.24 12.13
N ILE A 22 5.86 -1.59 13.19
CA ILE A 22 5.24 -2.08 14.45
C ILE A 22 4.32 -1.04 15.06
N PRO A 23 4.72 0.23 15.28
CA PRO A 23 3.83 1.25 15.84
C PRO A 23 2.60 1.52 14.97
N LYS A 24 2.77 1.65 13.65
CA LYS A 24 1.68 1.94 12.72
C LYS A 24 0.63 0.84 12.69
N VAL A 25 1.05 -0.42 12.52
CA VAL A 25 0.12 -1.57 12.49
C VAL A 25 -0.54 -1.77 13.85
N THR A 26 0.19 -1.63 14.95
CA THR A 26 -0.38 -1.78 16.30
C THR A 26 -1.43 -0.70 16.59
N ASN A 27 -1.13 0.56 16.27
CA ASN A 27 -2.05 1.68 16.44
C ASN A 27 -3.30 1.51 15.54
N PHE A 28 -3.12 1.05 14.32
CA PHE A 28 -4.23 0.74 13.42
C PHE A 28 -5.13 -0.36 13.99
N CYS A 29 -4.57 -1.50 14.39
CA CYS A 29 -5.32 -2.59 15.00
C CYS A 29 -6.04 -2.18 16.30
N SER A 30 -5.43 -1.29 17.09
CA SER A 30 -6.05 -0.77 18.31
C SER A 30 -7.23 0.15 18.00
N SER A 31 -7.13 0.99 16.96
CA SER A 31 -8.22 1.87 16.53
C SER A 31 -9.42 1.12 15.94
N LEU A 32 -9.18 0.01 15.25
CA LEU A 32 -10.27 -0.83 14.74
C LEU A 32 -11.13 -1.43 15.86
N LYS A 33 -10.52 -1.71 17.03
CA LYS A 33 -11.26 -2.24 18.20
C LYS A 33 -12.23 -1.22 18.79
N GLN A 34 -11.99 0.08 18.59
CA GLN A 34 -12.79 1.17 19.17
C GLN A 34 -13.91 1.67 18.26
N GLY A 35 -13.80 1.50 16.95
CA GLY A 35 -14.67 2.19 15.98
C GLY A 35 -15.51 1.31 15.05
N PHE A 36 -15.21 0.04 14.90
CA PHE A 36 -15.91 -0.84 13.97
C PHE A 36 -16.64 -1.96 14.68
N MET A 37 -17.94 -2.15 14.36
CA MET A 37 -18.77 -3.27 14.78
C MET A 37 -18.30 -4.65 14.25
N VAL A 38 -17.09 -4.75 13.72
CA VAL A 38 -16.56 -6.01 13.18
C VAL A 38 -15.71 -6.69 14.26
N ASP A 39 -16.37 -7.42 15.15
CA ASP A 39 -15.74 -8.10 16.28
C ASP A 39 -14.71 -9.18 15.89
N TYR A 40 -14.76 -9.70 14.69
CA TYR A 40 -13.99 -10.87 14.28
C TYR A 40 -12.67 -10.57 13.60
N VAL A 41 -12.63 -9.62 12.66
CA VAL A 41 -11.45 -9.39 11.79
C VAL A 41 -10.26 -8.80 12.55
N PRO A 42 -10.41 -7.78 13.39
CA PRO A 42 -9.25 -7.18 14.08
C PRO A 42 -8.64 -8.05 15.17
N LYS A 43 -9.37 -9.05 15.66
CA LYS A 43 -8.89 -9.98 16.70
C LYS A 43 -8.13 -11.18 16.12
N SER A 44 -8.28 -11.43 14.83
CA SER A 44 -7.62 -12.53 14.14
C SER A 44 -6.11 -12.28 14.06
N GLU A 45 -5.32 -13.23 14.54
CA GLU A 45 -3.87 -13.21 14.43
C GLU A 45 -3.42 -13.18 12.97
N HIS A 46 -4.10 -13.92 12.10
CA HIS A 46 -3.85 -13.95 10.66
C HIS A 46 -4.03 -12.58 9.99
N PHE A 47 -5.04 -11.80 10.42
CA PHE A 47 -5.23 -10.45 9.89
C PHE A 47 -4.13 -9.49 10.32
N ARG A 48 -3.70 -9.58 11.58
CA ARG A 48 -2.58 -8.78 12.08
C ARG A 48 -1.28 -9.12 11.35
N GLU A 49 -1.03 -10.41 11.15
CA GLU A 49 0.12 -10.89 10.38
C GLU A 49 0.06 -10.41 8.92
N TYR A 50 -1.12 -10.49 8.28
CA TYR A 50 -1.33 -9.95 6.94
C TYR A 50 -0.98 -8.46 6.87
N LEU A 51 -1.51 -7.65 7.78
CA LEU A 51 -1.23 -6.21 7.83
C LEU A 51 0.26 -5.94 8.03
N PHE A 52 0.88 -6.60 8.99
CA PHE A 52 2.30 -6.45 9.29
C PHE A 52 3.17 -6.79 8.08
N ARG A 53 2.95 -7.95 7.49
CA ARG A 53 3.69 -8.41 6.31
C ARG A 53 3.49 -7.48 5.12
N SER A 54 2.25 -7.07 4.86
CA SER A 54 1.90 -6.19 3.75
C SER A 54 2.47 -4.79 3.95
N TYR A 55 2.28 -4.18 5.12
CA TYR A 55 2.82 -2.85 5.44
C TYR A 55 4.35 -2.83 5.30
N LYS A 56 5.05 -3.80 5.90
CA LYS A 56 6.50 -3.96 5.78
C LYS A 56 6.93 -4.08 4.31
N SER A 57 6.28 -4.95 3.54
CA SER A 57 6.63 -5.19 2.14
C SER A 57 6.36 -3.99 1.24
N TYR A 58 5.34 -3.19 1.53
CA TYR A 58 4.97 -2.04 0.71
C TYR A 58 5.68 -0.75 1.13
N SER A 59 6.18 -0.68 2.37
CA SER A 59 6.93 0.48 2.85
C SER A 59 8.29 0.64 2.18
N VAL A 60 8.85 -0.45 1.66
CA VAL A 60 10.21 -0.45 1.10
C VAL A 60 10.17 -0.64 -0.41
N ILE A 61 10.94 0.13 -1.12
CA ILE A 61 11.20 -0.04 -2.55
C ILE A 61 12.70 -0.11 -2.80
N ASN A 62 13.10 -0.99 -3.70
CA ASN A 62 14.45 -1.06 -4.20
C ASN A 62 14.52 -0.31 -5.53
N THR A 63 15.36 0.70 -5.62
CA THR A 63 15.50 1.53 -6.82
C THR A 63 16.85 1.31 -7.48
N LEU A 64 16.82 1.02 -8.78
CA LEU A 64 18.03 0.93 -9.61
C LEU A 64 18.77 2.27 -9.70
N VAL A 65 18.06 3.38 -9.60
CA VAL A 65 18.58 4.74 -9.75
C VAL A 65 19.55 5.11 -8.63
N GLN A 66 19.41 4.49 -7.45
CA GLN A 66 20.26 4.77 -6.29
C GLN A 66 21.08 3.53 -5.89
N ASN A 67 21.81 2.95 -6.84
CA ASN A 67 22.72 1.83 -6.62
C ASN A 67 22.07 0.63 -5.88
N ASN A 68 20.83 0.30 -6.22
CA ASN A 68 20.03 -0.74 -5.54
C ASN A 68 19.85 -0.52 -4.03
N SER A 69 19.89 0.73 -3.57
CA SER A 69 19.60 1.04 -2.17
C SER A 69 18.11 0.85 -1.87
N MET A 70 17.83 0.39 -0.66
CA MET A 70 16.46 0.34 -0.14
C MET A 70 16.05 1.70 0.40
N MET A 71 14.86 2.15 0.00
CA MET A 71 14.30 3.43 0.44
C MET A 71 12.87 3.25 0.90
N GLU A 72 12.42 4.15 1.74
CA GLU A 72 11.02 4.20 2.11
C GLU A 72 10.17 4.71 0.94
N LEU A 73 9.12 3.96 0.57
CA LEU A 73 8.27 4.31 -0.56
C LEU A 73 7.69 5.74 -0.43
N LYS A 74 7.36 6.16 0.78
CA LYS A 74 6.76 7.47 1.03
C LYS A 74 7.70 8.65 0.72
N GLU A 75 8.98 8.45 0.90
CA GLU A 75 10.00 9.49 0.66
C GLU A 75 10.26 9.74 -0.82
N ILE A 76 10.14 8.68 -1.64
CA ILE A 76 10.46 8.75 -3.07
C ILE A 76 9.24 8.72 -3.98
N TYR A 77 8.05 8.65 -3.39
CA TYR A 77 6.82 8.58 -4.17
C TYR A 77 6.54 9.89 -4.92
N VAL A 78 6.34 9.78 -6.22
CA VAL A 78 5.91 10.89 -7.08
C VAL A 78 4.40 10.78 -7.32
N PRO A 79 3.63 11.84 -7.02
CA PRO A 79 2.18 11.85 -7.25
C PRO A 79 1.81 11.58 -8.71
N LEU A 80 0.79 10.77 -8.93
CA LEU A 80 0.26 10.46 -10.26
C LEU A 80 -1.01 11.24 -10.53
N THR A 81 -1.13 11.77 -11.75
CA THR A 81 -2.36 12.40 -12.23
C THR A 81 -3.18 11.39 -13.00
N LEU A 82 -4.38 11.10 -12.52
CA LEU A 82 -5.38 10.27 -13.19
C LEU A 82 -6.30 11.15 -14.03
N ARG A 83 -6.69 10.67 -15.20
CA ARG A 83 -7.67 11.32 -16.08
C ARG A 83 -8.85 10.39 -16.31
N SER A 84 -10.05 10.96 -16.35
CA SER A 84 -11.22 10.18 -16.74
C SER A 84 -11.12 9.78 -18.21
N VAL A 85 -11.35 8.50 -18.50
CA VAL A 85 -11.33 7.95 -19.87
C VAL A 85 -12.50 8.50 -20.69
N ASN A 86 -13.61 8.83 -20.03
CA ASN A 86 -14.86 9.28 -20.70
C ASN A 86 -14.96 10.79 -20.85
N SER A 87 -13.98 11.55 -20.39
CA SER A 87 -14.01 13.01 -20.45
C SER A 87 -13.17 13.54 -21.60
N ALA A 88 -13.81 14.35 -22.44
CA ALA A 88 -13.13 15.13 -23.48
C ALA A 88 -12.40 16.37 -22.92
N TYR A 89 -12.55 16.67 -21.63
CA TYR A 89 -12.03 17.88 -21.02
C TYR A 89 -10.86 17.59 -20.04
N PRO A 90 -9.76 18.37 -20.13
CA PRO A 90 -8.62 18.24 -19.20
C PRO A 90 -8.96 18.50 -17.74
N LYS A 91 -10.13 19.07 -17.47
CA LYS A 91 -10.59 19.43 -16.10
C LYS A 91 -10.93 18.24 -15.22
N ASP A 92 -11.16 17.06 -15.81
CA ASP A 92 -11.50 15.84 -15.06
C ASP A 92 -10.27 15.01 -14.72
N SER A 93 -9.19 15.68 -14.37
CA SER A 93 -7.97 15.05 -13.86
C SER A 93 -7.86 15.26 -12.35
N ILE A 94 -7.44 14.20 -11.66
CA ILE A 94 -7.14 14.25 -10.23
C ILE A 94 -5.69 13.85 -9.99
N THR A 95 -4.94 14.71 -9.31
CA THR A 95 -3.58 14.35 -8.85
C THR A 95 -3.68 13.66 -7.51
N ILE A 96 -3.16 12.44 -7.43
CA ILE A 96 -3.26 11.60 -6.24
C ILE A 96 -1.88 11.53 -5.59
N ASP A 97 -1.71 12.26 -4.51
CA ASP A 97 -0.50 12.18 -3.67
C ASP A 97 -0.62 11.05 -2.62
N GLY A 98 -1.73 10.97 -1.90
CA GLY A 98 -2.04 9.96 -0.91
C GLY A 98 -3.29 9.15 -1.24
N PHE A 99 -4.04 8.72 -0.20
CA PHE A 99 -5.35 8.11 -0.37
C PHE A 99 -6.43 9.21 -0.51
N PRO A 100 -7.06 9.36 -1.68
CA PRO A 100 -8.04 10.43 -1.91
C PRO A 100 -9.42 10.02 -1.39
N MET A 101 -9.68 10.27 -0.10
CA MET A 101 -10.90 9.85 0.60
C MET A 101 -12.17 10.32 -0.10
N ASP A 102 -12.25 11.60 -0.44
CA ASP A 102 -13.45 12.18 -1.07
C ASP A 102 -13.75 11.58 -2.44
N PHE A 103 -12.68 11.27 -3.21
CA PHE A 103 -12.82 10.61 -4.50
C PHE A 103 -13.39 9.20 -4.36
N PHE A 104 -12.93 8.40 -3.40
CA PHE A 104 -13.42 7.05 -3.18
C PHE A 104 -14.76 7.02 -2.43
N ALA A 105 -15.09 8.05 -1.65
CA ALA A 105 -16.42 8.18 -1.06
C ALA A 105 -17.50 8.33 -2.14
N THR A 106 -17.16 8.99 -3.26
CA THR A 106 -18.07 9.19 -4.40
C THR A 106 -17.99 8.05 -5.41
N ASN A 107 -16.78 7.52 -5.65
CA ASN A 107 -16.52 6.51 -6.67
C ASN A 107 -16.16 5.16 -6.02
N HIS A 108 -17.17 4.35 -5.74
CA HIS A 108 -16.99 3.05 -5.06
C HIS A 108 -16.21 2.02 -5.89
N HIS A 109 -16.24 2.13 -7.21
CA HIS A 109 -15.52 1.25 -8.13
C HIS A 109 -14.68 2.08 -9.08
N VAL A 110 -13.37 1.89 -9.05
CA VAL A 110 -12.42 2.63 -9.89
C VAL A 110 -11.52 1.64 -10.64
N LEU A 111 -11.52 1.75 -11.97
CA LEU A 111 -10.61 1.02 -12.84
C LEU A 111 -9.50 1.96 -13.31
N ILE A 112 -8.26 1.66 -12.94
CA ILE A 112 -7.07 2.40 -13.39
C ILE A 112 -6.36 1.60 -14.47
N THR A 113 -6.32 2.14 -15.68
CA THR A 113 -5.66 1.53 -16.85
C THR A 113 -4.52 2.41 -17.31
N ASP A 114 -3.41 1.80 -17.74
CA ASP A 114 -2.27 2.48 -18.35
C ASP A 114 -1.27 1.44 -18.86
N MET A 115 -0.24 1.90 -19.58
CA MET A 115 0.87 1.06 -20.02
C MET A 115 1.62 0.42 -18.84
N ALA A 116 2.33 -0.66 -19.11
CA ALA A 116 3.21 -1.29 -18.14
C ALA A 116 4.30 -0.28 -17.68
N GLY A 117 4.68 -0.35 -16.39
CA GLY A 117 5.73 0.52 -15.84
C GLY A 117 5.27 1.90 -15.35
N MET A 118 4.04 2.33 -15.62
CA MET A 118 3.53 3.66 -15.25
C MET A 118 3.17 3.82 -13.76
N GLY A 119 3.65 2.95 -12.89
CA GLY A 119 3.54 3.12 -11.45
C GLY A 119 2.20 2.69 -10.82
N LYS A 120 1.28 2.03 -11.55
CA LYS A 120 -0.02 1.58 -11.01
C LYS A 120 0.10 0.77 -9.72
N SER A 121 0.94 -0.26 -9.72
CA SER A 121 1.15 -1.10 -8.53
C SER A 121 1.80 -0.35 -7.38
N THR A 122 2.73 0.56 -7.68
CA THR A 122 3.37 1.43 -6.69
C THR A 122 2.33 2.35 -6.05
N LYS A 123 1.44 2.94 -6.88
CA LYS A 123 0.33 3.76 -6.40
C LYS A 123 -0.60 2.97 -5.48
N THR A 124 -0.99 1.76 -5.86
CA THR A 124 -1.89 0.95 -5.02
C THR A 124 -1.26 0.57 -3.69
N LYS A 125 0.05 0.25 -3.67
CA LYS A 125 0.80 0.03 -2.44
C LYS A 125 0.86 1.28 -1.57
N ARG A 126 1.11 2.45 -2.17
CA ARG A 126 1.07 3.74 -1.46
C ARG A 126 -0.29 3.99 -0.82
N MET A 127 -1.38 3.77 -1.55
CA MET A 127 -2.74 3.90 -1.03
C MET A 127 -3.01 2.95 0.14
N PHE A 128 -2.51 1.71 0.09
CA PHE A 128 -2.60 0.77 1.20
C PHE A 128 -1.97 1.34 2.48
N LEU A 129 -0.75 1.88 2.37
CA LEU A 129 -0.04 2.49 3.51
C LEU A 129 -0.80 3.69 4.07
N ASP A 130 -1.36 4.53 3.20
CA ASP A 130 -2.11 5.72 3.60
C ASP A 130 -3.44 5.37 4.28
N VAL A 131 -4.14 4.32 3.84
CA VAL A 131 -5.36 3.81 4.49
C VAL A 131 -5.06 3.32 5.91
N VAL A 132 -3.95 2.61 6.12
CA VAL A 132 -3.51 2.20 7.46
C VAL A 132 -3.19 3.40 8.33
N ASP A 133 -2.45 4.38 7.79
CA ASP A 133 -2.01 5.56 8.55
C ASP A 133 -3.16 6.50 8.91
N SER A 134 -4.10 6.71 7.98
CA SER A 134 -5.30 7.52 8.19
C SER A 134 -6.40 6.82 8.97
N LYS A 135 -6.29 5.50 9.15
CA LYS A 135 -7.31 4.66 9.81
C LYS A 135 -8.68 4.74 9.12
N TYR A 136 -8.69 4.98 7.81
CA TYR A 136 -9.91 5.17 7.04
C TYR A 136 -10.76 3.90 6.92
N GLY A 137 -10.13 2.74 6.79
CA GLY A 137 -10.80 1.47 6.59
C GLY A 137 -9.83 0.30 6.62
N ILE A 138 -10.31 -0.89 6.31
CA ILE A 138 -9.49 -2.11 6.26
C ILE A 138 -8.95 -2.28 4.84
N PRO A 139 -7.65 -2.08 4.58
CA PRO A 139 -7.10 -2.26 3.26
C PRO A 139 -6.85 -3.73 2.95
N ILE A 140 -7.40 -4.21 1.84
CA ILE A 140 -7.13 -5.54 1.30
C ILE A 140 -6.49 -5.36 -0.09
N TYR A 141 -5.26 -5.84 -0.25
CA TYR A 141 -4.53 -5.80 -1.51
C TYR A 141 -4.36 -7.22 -2.06
N ILE A 142 -4.90 -7.45 -3.26
CA ILE A 142 -4.87 -8.76 -3.92
C ILE A 142 -4.15 -8.63 -5.26
N GLU A 143 -3.07 -9.38 -5.43
CA GLU A 143 -2.41 -9.54 -6.74
C GLU A 143 -3.01 -10.74 -7.47
N LEU A 144 -3.93 -10.49 -8.41
CA LEU A 144 -4.64 -11.55 -9.14
C LEU A 144 -3.70 -12.56 -9.83
N ARG A 145 -2.53 -12.12 -10.28
CA ARG A 145 -1.50 -13.00 -10.88
C ARG A 145 -0.97 -14.08 -9.93
N ARG A 146 -1.17 -13.91 -8.60
CA ARG A 146 -0.75 -14.87 -7.57
C ARG A 146 -1.85 -15.83 -7.16
N LEU A 147 -3.06 -15.61 -7.63
CA LEU A 147 -4.17 -16.53 -7.47
C LEU A 147 -3.97 -17.64 -8.49
N GLY A 148 -3.41 -18.76 -8.06
CA GLY A 148 -3.33 -19.96 -8.88
C GLY A 148 -4.72 -20.52 -9.18
N VAL A 149 -4.80 -21.41 -10.17
CA VAL A 149 -6.06 -22.06 -10.59
C VAL A 149 -6.71 -22.87 -9.46
N GLU A 150 -5.97 -23.14 -8.38
CA GLU A 150 -6.41 -23.95 -7.23
C GLU A 150 -6.89 -23.13 -6.02
N HIS A 151 -6.85 -21.80 -6.10
CA HIS A 151 -7.28 -20.92 -5.00
C HIS A 151 -8.51 -20.14 -5.43
N ASP A 152 -9.69 -20.73 -5.25
CA ASP A 152 -10.94 -20.00 -5.32
C ASP A 152 -10.98 -18.94 -4.21
N ILE A 153 -11.32 -17.72 -4.59
CA ILE A 153 -11.65 -16.66 -3.64
C ILE A 153 -13.05 -16.97 -3.13
N VAL A 154 -13.12 -17.67 -2.02
CA VAL A 154 -14.38 -17.89 -1.28
C VAL A 154 -14.50 -16.84 -0.20
#